data_04bf4a0d2cb82233cb0a48aaaf64f332
#
_entry.id   04bf4a0d2cb82233cb0a48aaaf64f332
#
_cell.length_a   1.000
_cell.length_b   1.000
_cell.length_c   1.000
_cell.angle_alpha   90.00
_cell.angle_beta   90.00
_cell.angle_gamma   90.00
#
_symmetry.space_group_name_H-M   'P 1'
#
loop_
_entity.id
_entity.type
_entity.pdbx_description
1 polymer ?
#
loop_
_entity_poly.entity_id
_entity_poly.type
_entity_poly.pdbx_seq_one_letter_code
_entity_poly.pdbx_strand_id
1 'polypeptide(L)'
;MAKELVAMLLAGGQGSRLYALTQKLAKPAVPFGGKYRIIDFPLSNCVNSGIDTVGILTQYQPFVLNEYIGNGQPWDLDRLYGGVHVLPPYQKASGSDWYKGTANAIYQNIAFIERYDPEYVIILSGDQICKQDYSDFLKFHKEKNAEFSVAVMEVPWEDASRFGLMVADDDDKITEFQEKPKNPKSNLASMGIYIFNWDILKKYLIEDENDPDSENDFGNNIIPNLLRDGRRMYAYHFNGYWKDVGTIPALWEANMEVLDPEHSGINLFDENWKIYSRNSGHTGHFIGNNAEVTDSMITDGCVVTVSYTHLTLPT
;
A
#
# COMPACT_ATOMS: atom_id res chain seq x y z
N MET A 1 21.04 10.18 11.64
CA MET A 1 20.39 9.74 12.89
C MET A 1 19.76 8.41 12.60
N ALA A 2 19.98 7.43 13.46
CA ALA A 2 19.32 6.13 13.35
C ALA A 2 17.80 6.31 13.51
N LYS A 3 17.03 5.54 12.74
CA LYS A 3 15.58 5.47 12.81
C LYS A 3 15.18 4.10 13.34
N GLU A 4 14.15 4.03 14.14
CA GLU A 4 13.66 2.72 14.59
C GLU A 4 13.04 1.94 13.42
N LEU A 5 12.22 2.63 12.63
CA LEU A 5 11.46 2.05 11.52
C LEU A 5 11.57 2.93 10.26
N VAL A 6 11.83 2.31 9.12
CA VAL A 6 11.80 2.93 7.80
C VAL A 6 10.72 2.24 6.96
N ALA A 7 9.91 3.02 6.26
CA ALA A 7 8.89 2.48 5.35
C ALA A 7 9.40 2.42 3.91
N MET A 8 9.13 1.30 3.24
CA MET A 8 9.38 1.09 1.83
C MET A 8 8.06 0.78 1.13
N LEU A 9 7.58 1.73 0.33
CA LEU A 9 6.27 1.67 -0.33
C LEU A 9 6.42 1.23 -1.79
N LEU A 10 5.91 0.04 -2.09
CA LEU A 10 5.90 -0.54 -3.43
C LEU A 10 4.81 0.13 -4.29
N ALA A 11 5.20 0.99 -5.21
CA ALA A 11 4.31 1.80 -6.06
C ALA A 11 4.58 1.60 -7.57
N GLY A 12 5.26 0.51 -7.96
CA GLY A 12 5.74 0.27 -9.33
C GLY A 12 4.83 -0.59 -10.21
N GLY A 13 3.72 -1.09 -9.71
CA GLY A 13 2.83 -2.01 -10.42
C GLY A 13 2.09 -1.37 -11.61
N GLN A 14 1.94 -2.12 -12.72
CA GLN A 14 1.25 -1.67 -13.93
C GLN A 14 -0.25 -1.40 -13.74
N GLY A 15 -0.91 -2.14 -12.84
CA GLY A 15 -2.36 -2.02 -12.63
C GLY A 15 -3.19 -2.38 -13.85
N SER A 16 -2.75 -3.30 -14.70
CA SER A 16 -3.35 -3.66 -15.99
C SER A 16 -4.85 -4.01 -15.91
N ARG A 17 -5.30 -4.53 -14.76
CA ARG A 17 -6.71 -4.89 -14.50
C ARG A 17 -7.64 -3.67 -14.32
N LEU A 18 -7.09 -2.45 -14.23
CA LEU A 18 -7.84 -1.19 -14.21
C LEU A 18 -7.96 -0.56 -15.62
N TYR A 19 -7.46 -1.23 -16.65
CA TYR A 19 -7.61 -0.87 -18.08
C TYR A 19 -7.33 0.61 -18.37
N ALA A 20 -8.35 1.35 -18.83
CA ALA A 20 -8.23 2.74 -19.25
C ALA A 20 -7.71 3.67 -18.14
N LEU A 21 -7.99 3.37 -16.87
CA LEU A 21 -7.58 4.19 -15.73
C LEU A 21 -6.06 4.17 -15.51
N THR A 22 -5.38 3.11 -15.93
CA THR A 22 -3.93 2.95 -15.72
C THR A 22 -3.11 2.99 -17.01
N GLN A 23 -3.70 3.34 -18.16
CA GLN A 23 -2.94 3.51 -19.40
C GLN A 23 -1.88 4.62 -19.31
N LYS A 24 -2.17 5.70 -18.57
CA LYS A 24 -1.30 6.87 -18.41
C LYS A 24 -0.97 7.19 -16.96
N LEU A 25 -1.44 6.38 -16.01
CA LEU A 25 -1.25 6.57 -14.58
C LEU A 25 -0.74 5.29 -13.94
N ALA A 26 0.18 5.39 -13.00
CA ALA A 26 0.47 4.31 -12.08
C ALA A 26 -0.76 4.05 -11.18
N LYS A 27 -1.01 2.77 -10.82
CA LYS A 27 -2.17 2.41 -9.97
C LYS A 27 -2.28 3.24 -8.68
N PRO A 28 -1.18 3.52 -7.94
CA PRO A 28 -1.25 4.37 -6.74
C PRO A 28 -1.71 5.81 -7.00
N ALA A 29 -1.60 6.31 -8.25
CA ALA A 29 -2.05 7.65 -8.63
C ALA A 29 -3.52 7.72 -9.05
N VAL A 30 -4.25 6.60 -9.09
CA VAL A 30 -5.66 6.56 -9.46
C VAL A 30 -6.49 7.32 -8.41
N PRO A 31 -7.42 8.21 -8.84
CA PRO A 31 -8.31 8.94 -7.94
C PRO A 31 -9.24 8.02 -7.14
N PHE A 32 -9.52 8.41 -5.90
CA PHE A 32 -10.38 7.69 -4.98
C PHE A 32 -11.12 8.66 -4.06
N GLY A 33 -12.37 8.36 -3.71
CA GLY A 33 -13.15 9.12 -2.72
C GLY A 33 -13.28 10.61 -3.04
N GLY A 34 -13.35 10.97 -4.32
CA GLY A 34 -13.53 12.33 -4.80
C GLY A 34 -12.32 13.26 -4.67
N LYS A 35 -11.55 13.16 -3.60
CA LYS A 35 -10.43 14.06 -3.28
C LYS A 35 -9.07 13.38 -3.32
N TYR A 36 -9.01 12.11 -2.95
CA TYR A 36 -7.79 11.36 -2.67
C TYR A 36 -7.26 10.64 -3.91
N ARG A 37 -6.06 10.11 -3.78
CA ARG A 37 -5.50 9.03 -4.61
C ARG A 37 -5.19 7.83 -3.72
N ILE A 38 -5.07 6.65 -4.30
CA ILE A 38 -4.81 5.41 -3.54
C ILE A 38 -3.57 5.57 -2.65
N ILE A 39 -2.51 6.22 -3.14
CA ILE A 39 -1.25 6.43 -2.40
C ILE A 39 -1.41 7.29 -1.14
N ASP A 40 -2.46 8.10 -1.04
CA ASP A 40 -2.68 8.96 0.14
C ASP A 40 -2.90 8.13 1.41
N PHE A 41 -3.47 6.94 1.28
CA PHE A 41 -3.76 6.06 2.40
C PHE A 41 -2.49 5.53 3.07
N PRO A 42 -1.59 4.81 2.38
CA PRO A 42 -0.36 4.33 3.02
C PRO A 42 0.55 5.48 3.50
N LEU A 43 0.61 6.61 2.80
CA LEU A 43 1.39 7.77 3.27
C LEU A 43 0.79 8.39 4.53
N SER A 44 -0.54 8.53 4.59
CA SER A 44 -1.22 9.04 5.78
C SER A 44 -1.10 8.07 6.96
N ASN A 45 -1.21 6.77 6.71
CA ASN A 45 -0.99 5.76 7.75
C ASN A 45 0.44 5.85 8.30
N CYS A 46 1.47 6.03 7.44
CA CYS A 46 2.84 6.25 7.90
C CYS A 46 2.94 7.41 8.89
N VAL A 47 2.43 8.57 8.50
CA VAL A 47 2.51 9.80 9.31
C VAL A 47 1.73 9.66 10.61
N ASN A 48 0.50 9.15 10.54
CA ASN A 48 -0.35 8.94 11.72
C ASN A 48 0.28 7.92 12.69
N SER A 49 1.07 6.97 12.18
CA SER A 49 1.83 5.99 12.98
C SER A 49 3.20 6.49 13.43
N GLY A 50 3.54 7.76 13.19
CA GLY A 50 4.84 8.34 13.56
C GLY A 50 6.02 7.95 12.67
N ILE A 51 5.79 7.31 11.52
CA ILE A 51 6.82 6.96 10.54
C ILE A 51 7.10 8.19 9.68
N ASP A 52 8.30 8.73 9.79
CA ASP A 52 8.71 9.97 9.14
C ASP A 52 9.71 9.80 7.98
N THR A 53 10.01 8.56 7.61
CA THR A 53 10.98 8.23 6.56
C THR A 53 10.38 7.17 5.66
N VAL A 54 10.08 7.55 4.41
CA VAL A 54 9.37 6.71 3.45
C VAL A 54 10.11 6.70 2.10
N GLY A 55 10.55 5.54 1.66
CA GLY A 55 11.04 5.30 0.29
C GLY A 55 9.91 4.79 -0.59
N ILE A 56 9.59 5.50 -1.67
CA ILE A 56 8.54 5.12 -2.63
C ILE A 56 9.19 4.57 -3.88
N LEU A 57 9.01 3.27 -4.13
CA LEU A 57 9.59 2.57 -5.28
C LEU A 57 8.66 2.67 -6.48
N THR A 58 9.02 3.52 -7.45
CA THR A 58 8.22 3.79 -8.65
C THR A 58 8.89 3.20 -9.88
N GLN A 59 8.10 2.69 -10.83
CA GLN A 59 8.64 2.14 -12.08
C GLN A 59 7.72 2.42 -13.28
N TYR A 60 6.47 1.99 -13.21
CA TYR A 60 5.50 2.14 -14.30
C TYR A 60 4.82 3.51 -14.25
N GLN A 61 4.78 4.23 -15.40
CA GLN A 61 4.13 5.53 -15.53
C GLN A 61 4.39 6.50 -14.34
N PRO A 62 5.66 6.74 -13.96
CA PRO A 62 5.98 7.38 -12.70
C PRO A 62 5.71 8.89 -12.71
N PHE A 63 5.61 9.53 -13.89
CA PHE A 63 5.61 10.99 -14.01
C PHE A 63 4.51 11.66 -13.15
N VAL A 64 3.24 11.27 -13.36
CA VAL A 64 2.10 11.87 -12.64
C VAL A 64 2.15 11.54 -11.14
N LEU A 65 2.58 10.31 -10.80
CA LEU A 65 2.73 9.90 -9.41
C LEU A 65 3.82 10.71 -8.70
N ASN A 66 4.99 10.86 -9.32
CA ASN A 66 6.12 11.62 -8.77
C ASN A 66 5.77 13.11 -8.62
N GLU A 67 5.09 13.69 -9.62
CA GLU A 67 4.57 15.06 -9.53
C GLU A 67 3.57 15.22 -8.38
N TYR A 68 2.70 14.26 -8.18
CA TYR A 68 1.71 14.27 -7.11
C TYR A 68 2.36 14.18 -5.73
N ILE A 69 3.31 13.29 -5.54
CA ILE A 69 4.06 13.13 -4.29
C ILE A 69 4.86 14.40 -3.99
N GLY A 70 5.54 14.95 -5.01
CA GLY A 70 6.41 16.12 -4.85
C GLY A 70 7.47 15.90 -3.78
N ASN A 71 7.57 16.82 -2.84
CA ASN A 71 8.46 16.74 -1.67
C ASN A 71 7.81 16.11 -0.41
N GLY A 72 6.54 15.70 -0.48
CA GLY A 72 5.82 15.09 0.63
C GLY A 72 5.13 16.07 1.59
N GLN A 73 5.13 17.36 1.30
CA GLN A 73 4.54 18.39 2.16
C GLN A 73 3.07 18.13 2.55
N PRO A 74 2.18 17.60 1.68
CA PRO A 74 0.81 17.30 2.08
C PRO A 74 0.67 16.30 3.22
N TRP A 75 1.67 15.44 3.42
CA TRP A 75 1.71 14.40 4.46
C TRP A 75 2.72 14.73 5.58
N ASP A 76 3.21 15.97 5.70
CA ASP A 76 4.28 16.35 6.66
C ASP A 76 5.56 15.47 6.51
N LEU A 77 5.87 15.08 5.28
CA LEU A 77 7.04 14.27 4.92
C LEU A 77 8.12 15.06 4.15
N ASP A 78 8.10 16.40 4.20
CA ASP A 78 9.13 17.29 3.64
C ASP A 78 10.23 17.62 4.65
N ARG A 79 10.69 16.62 5.37
CA ARG A 79 11.61 16.78 6.51
C ARG A 79 13.05 16.88 6.09
N LEU A 80 13.85 17.61 6.86
CA LEU A 80 15.29 17.73 6.64
C LEU A 80 16.03 16.40 6.83
N TYR A 81 15.60 15.58 7.81
CA TYR A 81 16.14 14.26 8.12
C TYR A 81 15.01 13.22 8.08
N GLY A 82 15.00 12.42 7.04
CA GLY A 82 13.90 11.53 6.72
C GLY A 82 13.05 12.10 5.59
N GLY A 83 11.72 12.06 5.74
CA GLY A 83 10.78 12.52 4.72
C GLY A 83 10.52 11.48 3.62
N VAL A 84 9.82 11.91 2.59
CA VAL A 84 9.53 11.04 1.45
C VAL A 84 10.64 11.13 0.40
N HIS A 85 11.02 9.97 -0.14
CA HIS A 85 11.98 9.84 -1.22
C HIS A 85 11.40 8.96 -2.32
N VAL A 86 11.33 9.49 -3.53
CA VAL A 86 10.95 8.70 -4.71
C VAL A 86 12.19 7.97 -5.23
N LEU A 87 12.09 6.66 -5.31
CA LEU A 87 13.18 5.74 -5.65
C LEU A 87 12.84 5.02 -6.96
N PRO A 88 13.15 5.58 -8.13
CA PRO A 88 13.05 4.89 -9.41
C PRO A 88 14.22 3.92 -9.59
N PRO A 89 14.09 2.89 -10.43
CA PRO A 89 15.25 2.11 -10.87
C PRO A 89 16.26 3.02 -11.56
N TYR A 90 17.55 2.76 -11.37
CA TYR A 90 18.62 3.59 -11.90
C TYR A 90 19.72 2.79 -12.57
N GLN A 91 20.44 3.43 -13.47
CA GLN A 91 21.59 2.84 -14.15
C GLN A 91 22.79 2.76 -13.21
N LYS A 92 23.35 1.55 -13.05
CA LYS A 92 24.64 1.30 -12.39
C LYS A 92 25.76 1.27 -13.42
N ALA A 93 27.01 1.33 -12.98
CA ALA A 93 28.17 1.16 -13.87
C ALA A 93 28.19 -0.19 -14.61
N SER A 94 27.57 -1.22 -14.01
CA SER A 94 27.41 -2.57 -14.56
C SER A 94 26.22 -2.74 -15.51
N GLY A 95 25.39 -1.71 -15.71
CA GLY A 95 24.17 -1.77 -16.52
C GLY A 95 22.96 -1.10 -15.83
N SER A 96 21.82 -1.06 -16.52
CA SER A 96 20.56 -0.58 -15.99
C SER A 96 19.58 -1.75 -15.91
N ASP A 97 19.07 -2.01 -14.72
CA ASP A 97 18.04 -3.02 -14.52
C ASP A 97 16.77 -2.38 -13.97
N TRP A 98 15.66 -2.63 -14.63
CA TRP A 98 14.34 -2.42 -14.05
C TRP A 98 14.17 -3.29 -12.80
N TYR A 99 13.27 -2.91 -11.91
CA TYR A 99 12.91 -3.80 -10.80
C TYR A 99 12.32 -5.10 -11.37
N LYS A 100 12.98 -6.22 -11.11
CA LYS A 100 12.60 -7.54 -11.64
C LYS A 100 11.39 -8.10 -10.91
N GLY A 101 11.24 -7.73 -9.62
CA GLY A 101 10.16 -8.15 -8.73
C GLY A 101 10.13 -7.26 -7.49
N THR A 102 9.22 -7.58 -6.58
CA THR A 102 8.99 -6.78 -5.36
C THR A 102 10.19 -6.85 -4.41
N ALA A 103 10.85 -7.99 -4.26
CA ALA A 103 12.06 -8.16 -3.45
C ALA A 103 13.26 -7.44 -4.09
N ASN A 104 13.45 -7.56 -5.42
CA ASN A 104 14.51 -6.84 -6.12
C ASN A 104 14.38 -5.33 -6.01
N ALA A 105 13.16 -4.79 -5.97
CA ALA A 105 12.94 -3.36 -5.76
C ALA A 105 13.52 -2.89 -4.41
N ILE A 106 13.35 -3.66 -3.35
CA ILE A 106 13.96 -3.36 -2.04
C ILE A 106 15.47 -3.57 -2.08
N TYR A 107 15.94 -4.69 -2.68
CA TYR A 107 17.36 -4.98 -2.82
C TYR A 107 18.14 -3.85 -3.49
N GLN A 108 17.64 -3.30 -4.59
CA GLN A 108 18.31 -2.20 -5.29
C GLN A 108 18.42 -0.92 -4.44
N ASN A 109 17.60 -0.80 -3.39
CA ASN A 109 17.55 0.35 -2.50
C ASN A 109 18.08 0.09 -1.08
N ILE A 110 18.85 -0.97 -0.88
CA ILE A 110 19.51 -1.27 0.41
C ILE A 110 20.29 -0.06 0.93
N ALA A 111 21.05 0.63 0.08
CA ALA A 111 21.84 1.80 0.46
C ALA A 111 20.98 2.98 0.98
N PHE A 112 19.75 3.12 0.48
CA PHE A 112 18.80 4.10 1.02
C PHE A 112 18.39 3.72 2.46
N ILE A 113 18.06 2.47 2.71
CA ILE A 113 17.66 1.99 4.04
C ILE A 113 18.83 2.11 5.02
N GLU A 114 20.02 1.67 4.64
CA GLU A 114 21.23 1.73 5.48
C GLU A 114 21.64 3.15 5.89
N ARG A 115 21.30 4.16 5.08
CA ARG A 115 21.52 5.57 5.43
C ARG A 115 20.88 5.95 6.76
N TYR A 116 19.77 5.30 7.13
CA TYR A 116 19.02 5.57 8.34
C TYR A 116 19.29 4.57 9.47
N ASP A 117 20.06 3.51 9.20
CA ASP A 117 20.44 2.47 10.17
C ASP A 117 19.24 2.01 11.02
N PRO A 118 18.15 1.52 10.39
CA PRO A 118 16.95 1.16 11.11
C PRO A 118 17.07 -0.23 11.75
N GLU A 119 16.34 -0.44 12.85
CA GLU A 119 16.17 -1.76 13.44
C GLU A 119 15.14 -2.58 12.63
N TYR A 120 14.07 -1.90 12.19
CA TYR A 120 12.97 -2.52 11.45
C TYR A 120 12.72 -1.81 10.12
N VAL A 121 12.19 -2.57 9.17
CA VAL A 121 11.69 -2.06 7.90
C VAL A 121 10.26 -2.53 7.69
N ILE A 122 9.35 -1.60 7.40
CA ILE A 122 7.99 -1.94 6.98
C ILE A 122 7.89 -1.83 5.46
N ILE A 123 7.44 -2.91 4.83
CA ILE A 123 7.13 -2.97 3.40
C ILE A 123 5.64 -2.75 3.24
N LEU A 124 5.27 -1.79 2.39
CA LEU A 124 3.90 -1.37 2.16
C LEU A 124 3.52 -1.56 0.70
N SER A 125 2.28 -1.97 0.45
CA SER A 125 1.70 -1.93 -0.89
C SER A 125 1.01 -0.59 -1.13
N GLY A 126 1.30 0.03 -2.28
CA GLY A 126 0.73 1.32 -2.68
C GLY A 126 -0.57 1.22 -3.48
N ASP A 127 -1.27 0.08 -3.42
CA ASP A 127 -2.36 -0.24 -4.33
C ASP A 127 -3.65 -0.70 -3.65
N GLN A 128 -3.79 -0.42 -2.36
CA GLN A 128 -4.93 -0.80 -1.52
C GLN A 128 -5.42 0.36 -0.65
N ILE A 129 -6.65 0.26 -0.19
CA ILE A 129 -7.30 1.22 0.70
C ILE A 129 -7.44 0.60 2.08
N CYS A 130 -6.79 1.19 3.07
CA CYS A 130 -6.98 0.84 4.49
C CYS A 130 -6.62 2.02 5.39
N LYS A 131 -7.16 2.02 6.61
CA LYS A 131 -6.74 2.91 7.71
C LYS A 131 -6.12 2.02 8.77
N GLN A 132 -4.79 2.01 8.87
CA GLN A 132 -4.05 1.09 9.76
C GLN A 132 -2.99 1.85 10.54
N ASP A 133 -2.96 1.62 11.86
CA ASP A 133 -1.87 2.06 12.72
C ASP A 133 -0.70 1.05 12.62
N TYR A 134 0.38 1.50 12.02
CA TYR A 134 1.60 0.69 11.91
C TYR A 134 2.39 0.64 13.22
N SER A 135 2.12 1.55 14.17
CA SER A 135 2.77 1.51 15.48
C SER A 135 2.28 0.33 16.33
N ASP A 136 0.99 0.01 16.25
CA ASP A 136 0.42 -1.20 16.88
C ASP A 136 0.97 -2.47 16.22
N PHE A 137 1.13 -2.46 14.90
CA PHE A 137 1.73 -3.58 14.18
C PHE A 137 3.21 -3.78 14.57
N LEU A 138 4.00 -2.70 14.70
CA LEU A 138 5.38 -2.79 15.17
C LEU A 138 5.45 -3.27 16.63
N LYS A 139 4.54 -2.83 17.48
CA LYS A 139 4.45 -3.29 18.87
C LYS A 139 4.21 -4.80 18.93
N PHE A 140 3.25 -5.32 18.17
CA PHE A 140 3.00 -6.75 18.04
C PHE A 140 4.26 -7.52 17.59
N HIS A 141 4.96 -7.02 16.56
CA HIS A 141 6.19 -7.61 16.04
C HIS A 141 7.25 -7.76 17.14
N LYS A 142 7.42 -6.74 17.96
CA LYS A 142 8.36 -6.74 19.10
C LYS A 142 7.90 -7.69 20.22
N GLU A 143 6.62 -7.69 20.58
CA GLU A 143 6.06 -8.54 21.63
C GLU A 143 6.21 -10.02 21.31
N LYS A 144 6.01 -10.40 20.03
CA LYS A 144 6.23 -11.77 19.55
C LYS A 144 7.73 -12.10 19.34
N ASN A 145 8.64 -11.14 19.53
CA ASN A 145 10.07 -11.30 19.20
C ASN A 145 10.23 -11.87 17.77
N ALA A 146 9.43 -11.34 16.85
CA ALA A 146 9.37 -11.80 15.47
C ALA A 146 10.61 -11.37 14.68
N GLU A 147 10.95 -12.11 13.62
CA GLU A 147 11.90 -11.70 12.60
C GLU A 147 11.18 -11.24 11.34
N PHE A 148 9.94 -11.71 11.17
CA PHE A 148 9.00 -11.32 10.14
C PHE A 148 7.60 -11.29 10.71
N SER A 149 6.83 -10.27 10.38
CA SER A 149 5.39 -10.23 10.64
C SER A 149 4.65 -9.73 9.41
N VAL A 150 3.48 -10.27 9.16
CA VAL A 150 2.61 -9.89 8.07
C VAL A 150 1.24 -9.47 8.59
N ALA A 151 0.72 -8.35 8.12
CA ALA A 151 -0.67 -8.00 8.38
C ALA A 151 -1.58 -8.87 7.52
N VAL A 152 -2.57 -9.48 8.16
CA VAL A 152 -3.51 -10.42 7.55
C VAL A 152 -4.95 -10.04 7.87
N MET A 153 -5.85 -10.43 6.98
CA MET A 153 -7.30 -10.28 7.17
C MET A 153 -8.01 -11.54 6.70
N GLU A 154 -9.06 -11.94 7.39
CA GLU A 154 -9.94 -12.98 6.91
C GLU A 154 -10.78 -12.48 5.72
N VAL A 155 -10.74 -13.21 4.63
CA VAL A 155 -11.53 -12.92 3.43
C VAL A 155 -12.56 -14.04 3.19
N PRO A 156 -13.64 -13.77 2.43
CA PRO A 156 -14.55 -14.84 2.00
C PRO A 156 -13.79 -15.97 1.29
N TRP A 157 -14.13 -17.21 1.58
CA TRP A 157 -13.44 -18.39 1.01
C TRP A 157 -13.42 -18.42 -0.52
N GLU A 158 -14.44 -17.85 -1.16
CA GLU A 158 -14.56 -17.71 -2.61
C GLU A 158 -13.49 -16.77 -3.20
N ASP A 159 -13.02 -15.80 -2.43
CA ASP A 159 -11.99 -14.84 -2.82
C ASP A 159 -10.57 -15.28 -2.42
N ALA A 160 -10.44 -16.25 -1.52
CA ALA A 160 -9.16 -16.63 -0.91
C ALA A 160 -8.09 -16.97 -1.96
N SER A 161 -8.45 -17.64 -3.06
CA SER A 161 -7.52 -18.02 -4.13
C SER A 161 -6.86 -16.83 -4.87
N ARG A 162 -7.31 -15.61 -4.62
CA ARG A 162 -6.76 -14.39 -5.25
C ARG A 162 -5.55 -13.83 -4.50
N PHE A 163 -5.32 -14.28 -3.27
CA PHE A 163 -4.33 -13.72 -2.34
C PHE A 163 -3.26 -14.74 -1.95
N GLY A 164 -2.13 -14.25 -1.48
CA GLY A 164 -1.22 -15.05 -0.68
C GLY A 164 -1.86 -15.34 0.68
N LEU A 165 -1.93 -16.59 1.06
CA LEU A 165 -2.64 -17.04 2.27
C LEU A 165 -1.66 -17.54 3.32
N MET A 166 -1.89 -17.14 4.57
CA MET A 166 -1.15 -17.61 5.73
C MET A 166 -1.94 -18.70 6.45
N VAL A 167 -1.25 -19.74 6.89
CA VAL A 167 -1.75 -20.68 7.88
C VAL A 167 -0.98 -20.41 9.16
N ALA A 168 -1.67 -20.04 10.21
CA ALA A 168 -1.10 -19.75 11.53
C ALA A 168 -1.64 -20.72 12.59
N ASP A 169 -0.87 -20.92 13.64
CA ASP A 169 -1.30 -21.64 14.85
C ASP A 169 -2.03 -20.70 15.84
N ASP A 170 -2.41 -21.26 16.99
CA ASP A 170 -3.16 -20.52 18.02
C ASP A 170 -2.36 -19.36 18.67
N ASP A 171 -1.04 -19.29 18.45
CA ASP A 171 -0.16 -18.19 18.90
C ASP A 171 0.19 -17.21 17.76
N ASP A 172 -0.59 -17.23 16.67
CA ASP A 172 -0.37 -16.44 15.44
C ASP A 172 0.91 -16.77 14.69
N LYS A 173 1.64 -17.83 15.06
CA LYS A 173 2.86 -18.23 14.36
C LYS A 173 2.53 -18.86 13.03
N ILE A 174 3.15 -18.36 11.97
CA ILE A 174 2.92 -18.84 10.61
C ILE A 174 3.60 -20.22 10.45
N THR A 175 2.81 -21.20 10.04
CA THR A 175 3.23 -22.57 9.82
C THR A 175 3.29 -22.95 8.34
N GLU A 176 2.46 -22.30 7.47
CA GLU A 176 2.43 -22.50 6.04
C GLU A 176 2.08 -21.21 5.32
N PHE A 177 2.60 -21.05 4.11
CA PHE A 177 2.25 -19.98 3.18
C PHE A 177 1.85 -20.56 1.82
N GLN A 178 0.82 -20.02 1.21
CA GLN A 178 0.31 -20.45 -0.10
C GLN A 178 0.11 -19.23 -1.00
N GLU A 179 0.90 -19.07 -2.06
CA GLU A 179 0.73 -17.98 -3.02
C GLU A 179 -0.39 -18.34 -4.01
N LYS A 180 -1.51 -17.63 -3.95
CA LYS A 180 -2.70 -17.77 -4.82
C LYS A 180 -3.09 -19.21 -5.15
N PRO A 181 -3.35 -20.04 -4.12
CA PRO A 181 -3.58 -21.47 -4.32
C PRO A 181 -4.93 -21.73 -5.01
N LYS A 182 -4.97 -22.77 -5.86
CA LYS A 182 -6.24 -23.24 -6.43
C LYS A 182 -7.17 -23.87 -5.39
N ASN A 183 -6.60 -24.47 -4.36
CA ASN A 183 -7.31 -25.10 -3.25
C ASN A 183 -6.80 -24.50 -1.94
N PRO A 184 -7.40 -23.41 -1.45
CA PRO A 184 -6.92 -22.71 -0.25
C PRO A 184 -7.14 -23.58 1.00
N LYS A 185 -6.11 -23.62 1.88
CA LYS A 185 -6.17 -24.25 3.20
C LYS A 185 -6.59 -23.28 4.30
N SER A 186 -6.52 -21.98 4.01
CA SER A 186 -6.87 -20.89 4.91
C SER A 186 -7.56 -19.79 4.11
N ASN A 187 -8.32 -18.94 4.77
CA ASN A 187 -8.85 -17.70 4.22
C ASN A 187 -8.16 -16.46 4.82
N LEU A 188 -7.03 -16.66 5.51
CA LEU A 188 -6.24 -15.59 6.12
C LEU A 188 -5.33 -14.95 5.07
N ALA A 189 -5.83 -13.90 4.42
CA ALA A 189 -5.16 -13.24 3.31
C ALA A 189 -4.07 -12.27 3.79
N SER A 190 -2.91 -12.36 3.16
CA SER A 190 -1.86 -11.35 3.32
C SER A 190 -2.30 -10.02 2.72
N MET A 191 -2.19 -8.95 3.49
CA MET A 191 -2.44 -7.59 3.01
C MET A 191 -1.27 -7.03 2.19
N GLY A 192 -0.15 -7.77 2.05
CA GLY A 192 1.06 -7.24 1.42
C GLY A 192 1.73 -6.14 2.25
N ILE A 193 1.51 -6.15 3.55
CA ILE A 193 2.11 -5.24 4.52
C ILE A 193 2.94 -6.08 5.47
N TYR A 194 4.26 -5.85 5.48
CA TYR A 194 5.22 -6.69 6.20
C TYR A 194 6.12 -5.85 7.10
N ILE A 195 6.46 -6.35 8.30
CA ILE A 195 7.55 -5.83 9.12
C ILE A 195 8.64 -6.89 9.21
N PHE A 196 9.88 -6.45 9.01
CA PHE A 196 11.09 -7.26 9.12
C PHE A 196 12.09 -6.63 10.07
N ASN A 197 12.87 -7.45 10.77
CA ASN A 197 14.16 -7.03 11.27
C ASN A 197 15.07 -6.73 10.06
N TRP A 198 15.71 -5.56 10.05
CA TRP A 198 16.46 -5.12 8.88
C TRP A 198 17.62 -6.06 8.51
N ASP A 199 18.35 -6.53 9.49
CA ASP A 199 19.48 -7.45 9.29
C ASP A 199 19.03 -8.76 8.61
N ILE A 200 17.86 -9.29 9.02
CA ILE A 200 17.27 -10.49 8.43
C ILE A 200 16.83 -10.22 6.99
N LEU A 201 16.05 -9.18 6.76
CA LEU A 201 15.58 -8.83 5.42
C LEU A 201 16.75 -8.63 4.45
N LYS A 202 17.75 -7.85 4.86
CA LYS A 202 18.93 -7.58 4.04
C LYS A 202 19.65 -8.87 3.60
N LYS A 203 19.82 -9.80 4.54
CA LYS A 203 20.44 -11.11 4.24
C LYS A 203 19.68 -11.84 3.14
N TYR A 204 18.36 -12.00 3.31
CA TYR A 204 17.54 -12.74 2.35
C TYR A 204 17.45 -12.04 0.99
N LEU A 205 17.42 -10.69 0.95
CA LEU A 205 17.46 -9.94 -0.32
C LEU A 205 18.75 -10.16 -1.10
N ILE A 206 19.90 -10.24 -0.40
CA ILE A 206 21.21 -10.50 -1.04
C ILE A 206 21.29 -11.95 -1.54
N GLU A 207 20.80 -12.91 -0.77
CA GLU A 207 20.75 -14.31 -1.16
C GLU A 207 19.84 -14.51 -2.37
N ASP A 208 18.65 -13.89 -2.37
CA ASP A 208 17.65 -13.94 -3.43
C ASP A 208 18.16 -13.35 -4.77
N GLU A 209 18.84 -12.20 -4.73
CA GLU A 209 19.42 -11.59 -5.93
C GLU A 209 20.52 -12.45 -6.56
N ASN A 210 21.24 -13.25 -5.75
CA ASN A 210 22.30 -14.15 -6.23
C ASN A 210 21.76 -15.52 -6.69
N ASP A 211 20.48 -15.79 -6.50
CA ASP A 211 19.82 -17.02 -6.97
C ASP A 211 19.30 -16.80 -8.39
N PRO A 212 19.90 -17.48 -9.41
CA PRO A 212 19.48 -17.32 -10.80
C PRO A 212 18.08 -17.85 -11.10
N ASP A 213 17.53 -18.71 -10.23
CA ASP A 213 16.20 -19.30 -10.37
C ASP A 213 15.14 -18.50 -9.62
N SER A 214 15.51 -17.42 -8.92
CA SER A 214 14.58 -16.55 -8.20
C SER A 214 13.73 -15.68 -9.12
N GLU A 215 12.45 -15.53 -8.78
CA GLU A 215 11.54 -14.54 -9.37
C GLU A 215 11.69 -13.14 -8.75
N ASN A 216 12.57 -13.01 -7.76
CA ASN A 216 12.82 -11.78 -7.00
C ASN A 216 11.55 -11.18 -6.34
N ASP A 217 10.70 -12.04 -5.81
CA ASP A 217 9.39 -11.68 -5.26
C ASP A 217 9.24 -12.10 -3.79
N PHE A 218 8.52 -11.30 -2.99
CA PHE A 218 8.31 -11.64 -1.58
C PHE A 218 7.49 -12.92 -1.42
N GLY A 219 6.40 -13.08 -2.16
CA GLY A 219 5.52 -14.24 -2.06
C GLY A 219 6.15 -15.51 -2.60
N ASN A 220 6.86 -15.44 -3.74
CA ASN A 220 7.41 -16.62 -4.40
C ASN A 220 8.76 -17.04 -3.82
N ASN A 221 9.54 -16.12 -3.24
CA ASN A 221 10.91 -16.41 -2.83
C ASN A 221 11.18 -16.09 -1.36
N ILE A 222 11.05 -14.83 -0.93
CA ILE A 222 11.49 -14.40 0.41
C ILE A 222 10.72 -15.11 1.52
N ILE A 223 9.37 -15.08 1.48
CA ILE A 223 8.53 -15.69 2.52
C ILE A 223 8.71 -17.21 2.58
N PRO A 224 8.69 -17.96 1.47
CA PRO A 224 8.97 -19.38 1.49
C PRO A 224 10.37 -19.74 2.03
N ASN A 225 11.40 -18.94 1.72
CA ASN A 225 12.74 -19.16 2.20
C ASN A 225 12.85 -18.94 3.73
N LEU A 226 12.24 -17.88 4.25
CA LEU A 226 12.15 -17.62 5.69
C LEU A 226 11.46 -18.78 6.43
N LEU A 227 10.36 -19.28 5.86
CA LEU A 227 9.59 -20.38 6.44
C LEU A 227 10.40 -21.68 6.45
N ARG A 228 11.06 -22.01 5.32
CA ARG A 228 11.95 -23.19 5.20
C ARG A 228 13.07 -23.16 6.22
N ASP A 229 13.64 -21.98 6.49
CA ASP A 229 14.75 -21.80 7.43
C ASP A 229 14.27 -21.69 8.90
N GLY A 230 12.97 -21.87 9.16
CA GLY A 230 12.38 -21.90 10.51
C GLY A 230 12.43 -20.57 11.25
N ARG A 231 12.37 -19.45 10.52
CA ARG A 231 12.37 -18.11 11.12
C ARG A 231 11.11 -17.84 11.96
N ARG A 232 11.22 -16.94 12.92
CA ARG A 232 10.08 -16.52 13.77
C ARG A 232 9.16 -15.60 12.96
N MET A 233 8.11 -16.19 12.39
CA MET A 233 7.17 -15.54 11.50
C MET A 233 5.78 -15.51 12.14
N TYR A 234 5.13 -14.34 12.16
CA TYR A 234 3.83 -14.17 12.83
C TYR A 234 2.83 -13.39 11.97
N ALA A 235 1.57 -13.76 12.09
CA ALA A 235 0.43 -13.13 11.44
C ALA A 235 -0.21 -12.11 12.39
N TYR A 236 -0.21 -10.82 12.00
CA TYR A 236 -0.91 -9.76 12.70
C TYR A 236 -2.32 -9.61 12.15
N HIS A 237 -3.32 -9.97 12.92
CA HIS A 237 -4.73 -9.86 12.54
C HIS A 237 -5.15 -8.40 12.52
N PHE A 238 -5.28 -7.84 11.32
CA PHE A 238 -5.81 -6.50 11.14
C PHE A 238 -7.33 -6.52 11.29
N ASN A 239 -7.84 -5.62 12.12
CA ASN A 239 -9.27 -5.45 12.36
C ASN A 239 -9.70 -4.05 11.92
N GLY A 240 -10.16 -3.92 10.69
CA GLY A 240 -10.56 -2.64 10.11
C GLY A 240 -10.92 -2.78 8.63
N TYR A 241 -11.20 -1.66 7.98
CA TYR A 241 -11.48 -1.66 6.56
C TYR A 241 -10.21 -1.89 5.74
N TRP A 242 -10.25 -2.87 4.85
CA TRP A 242 -9.23 -3.15 3.86
C TRP A 242 -9.86 -3.57 2.53
N LYS A 243 -9.41 -2.97 1.43
CA LYS A 243 -9.88 -3.30 0.08
C LYS A 243 -8.71 -3.26 -0.91
N ASP A 244 -8.47 -4.37 -1.61
CA ASP A 244 -7.64 -4.38 -2.83
C ASP A 244 -8.46 -3.79 -3.98
N VAL A 245 -8.15 -2.56 -4.37
CA VAL A 245 -8.82 -1.86 -5.48
C VAL A 245 -8.15 -2.16 -6.83
N GLY A 246 -7.77 -3.40 -7.04
CA GLY A 246 -7.04 -3.87 -8.23
C GLY A 246 -7.90 -4.12 -9.47
N THR A 247 -9.22 -4.03 -9.37
CA THR A 247 -10.15 -4.19 -10.50
C THR A 247 -11.15 -3.05 -10.53
N ILE A 248 -11.76 -2.78 -11.70
CA ILE A 248 -12.79 -1.72 -11.82
C ILE A 248 -13.97 -1.95 -10.88
N PRO A 249 -14.55 -3.17 -10.77
CA PRO A 249 -15.61 -3.41 -9.79
C PRO A 249 -15.19 -3.12 -8.36
N ALA A 250 -14.04 -3.61 -7.91
CA ALA A 250 -13.55 -3.39 -6.55
C ALA A 250 -13.28 -1.90 -6.27
N LEU A 251 -12.72 -1.17 -7.25
CA LEU A 251 -12.51 0.28 -7.13
C LEU A 251 -13.84 1.03 -7.06
N TRP A 252 -14.83 0.65 -7.88
CA TRP A 252 -16.15 1.24 -7.85
C TRP A 252 -16.87 0.98 -6.53
N GLU A 253 -16.90 -0.26 -6.07
CA GLU A 253 -17.47 -0.66 -4.77
C GLU A 253 -16.85 0.15 -3.63
N ALA A 254 -15.52 0.21 -3.57
CA ALA A 254 -14.82 0.99 -2.54
C ALA A 254 -15.19 2.49 -2.57
N ASN A 255 -15.42 3.07 -3.76
CA ASN A 255 -15.90 4.46 -3.87
C ASN A 255 -17.37 4.59 -3.40
N MET A 256 -18.22 3.58 -3.60
CA MET A 256 -19.59 3.60 -3.08
C MET A 256 -19.61 3.42 -1.56
N GLU A 257 -18.74 2.58 -1.03
CA GLU A 257 -18.60 2.35 0.42
C GLU A 257 -18.25 3.63 1.19
N VAL A 258 -17.48 4.56 0.60
CA VAL A 258 -17.16 5.86 1.24
C VAL A 258 -18.38 6.78 1.37
N LEU A 259 -19.46 6.55 0.64
CA LEU A 259 -20.70 7.30 0.76
C LEU A 259 -21.57 6.82 1.93
N ASP A 260 -21.26 5.66 2.51
CA ASP A 260 -21.95 5.08 3.66
C ASP A 260 -20.98 4.80 4.82
N PRO A 261 -20.43 5.84 5.45
CA PRO A 261 -19.38 5.66 6.48
C PRO A 261 -19.88 4.97 7.75
N GLU A 262 -21.20 4.90 7.98
CA GLU A 262 -21.78 4.25 9.15
C GLU A 262 -21.77 2.71 9.05
N HIS A 263 -21.90 2.16 7.84
CA HIS A 263 -22.01 0.71 7.63
C HIS A 263 -20.83 0.10 6.91
N SER A 264 -20.09 0.89 6.14
CA SER A 264 -18.98 0.37 5.30
C SER A 264 -17.70 0.05 6.08
N GLY A 265 -17.54 0.63 7.27
CA GLY A 265 -16.31 0.52 8.05
C GLY A 265 -15.18 1.47 7.62
N ILE A 266 -15.38 2.29 6.55
CA ILE A 266 -14.45 3.35 6.15
C ILE A 266 -15.08 4.72 6.35
N ASN A 267 -14.51 5.52 7.26
CA ASN A 267 -14.91 6.90 7.50
C ASN A 267 -13.76 7.85 7.12
N LEU A 268 -13.93 8.63 6.05
CA LEU A 268 -12.96 9.64 5.60
C LEU A 268 -13.11 10.98 6.34
N PHE A 269 -14.18 11.16 7.13
CA PHE A 269 -14.42 12.33 7.97
C PHE A 269 -13.87 12.19 9.39
N ASP A 270 -13.22 11.07 9.70
CA ASP A 270 -12.62 10.80 11.00
C ASP A 270 -11.44 11.76 11.27
N GLU A 271 -11.61 12.64 12.24
CA GLU A 271 -10.58 13.62 12.61
C GLU A 271 -9.41 13.02 13.41
N ASN A 272 -9.60 11.86 14.02
CA ASN A 272 -8.56 11.20 14.80
C ASN A 272 -7.57 10.42 13.90
N TRP A 273 -8.03 9.99 12.72
CA TRP A 273 -7.19 9.31 11.74
C TRP A 273 -7.42 9.90 10.36
N LYS A 274 -6.87 11.07 10.12
CA LYS A 274 -7.02 11.81 8.86
C LYS A 274 -6.26 11.14 7.73
N ILE A 275 -6.89 11.09 6.56
CA ILE A 275 -6.21 10.83 5.31
C ILE A 275 -5.84 12.18 4.69
N TYR A 276 -4.55 12.44 4.58
CA TYR A 276 -4.00 13.64 3.98
C TYR A 276 -3.92 13.49 2.46
N SER A 277 -4.01 14.59 1.73
CA SER A 277 -3.88 14.58 0.29
C SER A 277 -3.36 15.92 -0.21
N ARG A 278 -2.80 15.92 -1.41
CA ARG A 278 -2.40 17.15 -2.08
C ARG A 278 -3.63 18.01 -2.40
N ASN A 279 -3.55 19.32 -2.14
CA ASN A 279 -4.59 20.25 -2.55
C ASN A 279 -4.72 20.26 -4.07
N SER A 280 -5.95 20.14 -4.57
CA SER A 280 -6.27 20.13 -6.01
C SER A 280 -5.93 21.44 -6.70
N GLY A 281 -5.86 22.55 -5.97
CA GLY A 281 -5.71 23.90 -6.52
C GLY A 281 -6.99 24.41 -7.20
N HIS A 282 -8.08 23.65 -7.18
CA HIS A 282 -9.36 24.09 -7.70
C HIS A 282 -10.08 25.02 -6.73
N THR A 283 -11.02 25.82 -7.26
CA THR A 283 -11.95 26.61 -6.44
C THR A 283 -12.91 25.68 -5.70
N GLY A 284 -13.57 26.18 -4.65
CA GLY A 284 -14.66 25.45 -4.00
C GLY A 284 -15.74 25.03 -5.01
N HIS A 285 -16.50 24.01 -4.69
CA HIS A 285 -17.64 23.60 -5.50
C HIS A 285 -18.76 24.66 -5.46
N PHE A 286 -19.53 24.73 -6.54
CA PHE A 286 -20.69 25.62 -6.66
C PHE A 286 -21.96 24.81 -6.90
N ILE A 287 -22.97 25.03 -6.07
CA ILE A 287 -24.33 24.46 -6.22
C ILE A 287 -25.30 25.56 -6.56
N GLY A 288 -25.89 25.49 -7.75
CA GLY A 288 -26.89 26.49 -8.23
C GLY A 288 -28.23 26.33 -7.54
N ASN A 289 -29.01 27.41 -7.57
CA ASN A 289 -30.31 27.48 -6.87
C ASN A 289 -31.35 26.42 -7.31
N ASN A 290 -31.19 25.86 -8.51
CA ASN A 290 -32.11 24.84 -9.07
C ASN A 290 -31.55 23.43 -8.98
N ALA A 291 -30.41 23.23 -8.28
CA ALA A 291 -29.82 21.94 -8.08
C ALA A 291 -30.26 21.33 -6.76
N GLU A 292 -30.59 20.06 -6.79
CA GLU A 292 -30.85 19.24 -5.61
C GLU A 292 -29.76 18.16 -5.55
N VAL A 293 -29.11 18.03 -4.39
CA VAL A 293 -28.00 17.11 -4.17
C VAL A 293 -28.31 16.30 -2.92
N THR A 294 -28.44 14.98 -3.09
CA THR A 294 -28.68 14.02 -2.01
C THR A 294 -27.67 12.87 -2.13
N ASP A 295 -27.24 12.32 -1.00
CA ASP A 295 -26.37 11.13 -0.91
C ASP A 295 -25.16 11.19 -1.84
N SER A 296 -24.49 12.33 -1.90
CA SER A 296 -23.42 12.60 -2.88
C SER A 296 -22.19 13.23 -2.23
N MET A 297 -21.03 12.83 -2.68
CA MET A 297 -19.77 13.49 -2.36
C MET A 297 -19.36 14.41 -3.52
N ILE A 298 -19.27 15.71 -3.26
CA ILE A 298 -18.91 16.74 -4.26
C ILE A 298 -17.52 17.28 -3.91
N THR A 299 -16.61 17.16 -4.85
CA THR A 299 -15.24 17.64 -4.67
C THR A 299 -15.05 19.07 -5.17
N ASP A 300 -13.88 19.66 -4.87
CA ASP A 300 -13.52 21.01 -5.31
C ASP A 300 -13.59 21.14 -6.84
N GLY A 301 -13.96 22.34 -7.32
CA GLY A 301 -14.06 22.67 -8.74
C GLY A 301 -15.33 22.16 -9.43
N CYS A 302 -16.18 21.40 -8.75
CA CYS A 302 -17.46 20.96 -9.33
C CYS A 302 -18.47 22.10 -9.42
N VAL A 303 -19.22 22.14 -10.54
CA VAL A 303 -20.33 23.06 -10.75
C VAL A 303 -21.59 22.27 -11.01
N VAL A 304 -22.55 22.32 -10.06
CA VAL A 304 -23.82 21.62 -10.12
C VAL A 304 -24.91 22.65 -10.26
N THR A 305 -25.51 22.79 -11.47
CA THR A 305 -26.51 23.82 -11.77
C THR A 305 -27.92 23.29 -11.97
N VAL A 306 -28.05 21.96 -12.11
CA VAL A 306 -29.29 21.22 -12.29
C VAL A 306 -29.27 19.93 -11.54
N SER A 307 -30.42 19.33 -11.28
CA SER A 307 -30.55 18.00 -10.69
C SER A 307 -30.71 16.98 -11.79
N TYR A 308 -29.93 15.89 -11.69
CA TYR A 308 -30.01 14.72 -12.57
C TYR A 308 -30.42 13.51 -11.76
N THR A 309 -31.56 12.91 -12.10
CA THR A 309 -31.99 11.63 -11.53
C THR A 309 -31.43 10.45 -12.33
N HIS A 310 -31.03 10.71 -13.57
CA HIS A 310 -30.43 9.71 -14.47
C HIS A 310 -29.55 10.42 -15.50
N LEU A 311 -28.31 9.99 -15.63
CA LEU A 311 -27.36 10.48 -16.63
C LEU A 311 -26.96 9.34 -17.57
N THR A 312 -27.28 9.48 -18.88
CA THR A 312 -26.70 8.63 -19.93
C THR A 312 -25.52 9.37 -20.55
N LEU A 313 -24.33 8.80 -20.43
CA LEU A 313 -23.18 9.29 -21.16
C LEU A 313 -23.31 8.92 -22.65
N PRO A 314 -22.95 9.80 -23.59
CA PRO A 314 -22.89 9.40 -25.00
C PRO A 314 -21.82 8.31 -25.15
N THR A 315 -22.19 7.24 -25.85
CA THR A 315 -21.31 6.10 -26.20
C THR A 315 -20.28 6.51 -27.23
#